data_fef53c1d5764fc1b812e9551e864fc07
#
_entry.id   fef53c1d5764fc1b812e9551e864fc07
#
_cell.length_a   1.000
_cell.length_b   1.000
_cell.length_c   1.000
_cell.angle_alpha   90.00
_cell.angle_beta   90.00
_cell.angle_gamma   90.00
#
_symmetry.space_group_name_H-M   'P 1'
#
loop_
_entity.id
_entity.type
_entity.pdbx_description
1 polymer ?
#
loop_
_entity_poly.entity_id
_entity_poly.type
_entity_poly.pdbx_seq_one_letter_code
_entity_poly.pdbx_strand_id
1 'polypeptide(L)'
;MNFAACRWCTPLMLALGLLFLAQTAFAQPPAPADGTIPPEAMANRLVNGSFECDDAGYYTGPVVEGREILIPNGWDVFTNLELPVLYSARIFFEQASDPVNGGCETDSAHVEKLDGRDSFYLRARDLETLPAPGKPFDVALVQQVATVSGVAYSLSGWMVSFCGGSFNAPNDCPEGYYMAKMYGTDPTGGLDPNADTVVWTENRNNFNDGRWRNLRVGVTAQAMTMTVFARVDSPFRWHGNHAFMDAMTMVQAPTATITASSTISNPQQVQVAWDGSLGPDISLIEDGAFVLLYEIEYWHDTFGVWRKLETDFLGAGSHTVQVGCLDTAYRFRARVRAEQLTGTGVFPTQRYVGATAEIEFTPAAPPQEPGEPLPGHPFSIYLPAVSAQPEC
;
A
#
# COMPACT_ATOMS: atom_id res chain seq x y z
N MET A 1 75.13 0.51 6.03
CA MET A 1 76.02 0.19 4.92
C MET A 1 75.27 -0.56 3.86
N ASN A 2 75.37 -0.02 2.66
CA ASN A 2 75.04 -0.52 1.34
C ASN A 2 73.58 -0.69 0.90
N PHE A 3 73.22 0.26 0.10
CA PHE A 3 72.16 0.31 -0.92
C PHE A 3 72.33 -0.80 -1.96
N ALA A 4 71.23 -1.39 -2.40
CA ALA A 4 71.16 -1.94 -3.75
C ALA A 4 69.75 -1.63 -4.32
N ALA A 5 69.79 -0.74 -5.29
CA ALA A 5 68.64 -0.39 -6.14
C ALA A 5 68.35 -1.56 -7.08
N CYS A 6 67.06 -1.84 -7.28
CA CYS A 6 66.66 -2.60 -8.45
C CYS A 6 65.56 -1.80 -9.20
N ARG A 7 66.03 -1.22 -10.32
CA ARG A 7 65.22 -0.66 -11.40
C ARG A 7 64.62 -1.84 -12.19
N TRP A 8 63.32 -1.88 -12.33
CA TRP A 8 62.64 -2.28 -13.58
C TRP A 8 61.23 -1.73 -13.55
N CYS A 9 61.05 -0.59 -14.20
CA CYS A 9 59.74 -0.09 -14.62
C CYS A 9 59.30 -0.92 -15.83
N THR A 10 58.15 -1.55 -15.73
CA THR A 10 57.41 -1.99 -16.90
C THR A 10 55.97 -1.47 -16.76
N PRO A 11 55.41 -0.81 -17.76
CA PRO A 11 54.05 -0.25 -17.68
C PRO A 11 53.04 -1.39 -17.81
N LEU A 12 52.29 -1.63 -16.76
CA LEU A 12 51.15 -2.52 -16.80
C LEU A 12 50.02 -1.78 -17.50
N MET A 13 49.70 -2.22 -18.70
CA MET A 13 48.53 -1.77 -19.46
C MET A 13 47.28 -1.94 -18.64
N LEU A 14 46.54 -0.84 -18.48
CA LEU A 14 45.20 -0.80 -17.99
C LEU A 14 44.29 -1.50 -19.03
N ALA A 15 44.05 -2.79 -18.87
CA ALA A 15 42.98 -3.47 -19.54
C ALA A 15 41.67 -3.11 -18.78
N LEU A 16 41.00 -2.07 -19.24
CA LEU A 16 39.65 -1.75 -18.84
C LEU A 16 38.76 -2.88 -19.38
N GLY A 17 38.58 -3.91 -18.57
CA GLY A 17 37.56 -4.92 -18.80
C GLY A 17 36.20 -4.27 -18.59
N LEU A 18 35.56 -3.87 -19.68
CA LEU A 18 34.11 -3.62 -19.72
C LEU A 18 33.42 -4.95 -19.35
N LEU A 19 33.11 -5.11 -18.08
CA LEU A 19 32.12 -6.06 -17.66
C LEU A 19 30.78 -5.54 -18.22
N PHE A 20 30.37 -6.03 -19.37
CA PHE A 20 29.01 -6.06 -19.79
C PHE A 20 28.27 -6.95 -18.78
N LEU A 21 27.66 -6.33 -17.79
CA LEU A 21 26.56 -6.94 -17.08
C LEU A 21 25.50 -7.22 -18.15
N ALA A 22 25.41 -8.47 -18.55
CA ALA A 22 24.28 -8.95 -19.30
C ALA A 22 23.05 -8.75 -18.39
N GLN A 23 22.39 -7.60 -18.55
CA GLN A 23 21.01 -7.47 -18.13
C GLN A 23 20.26 -8.55 -18.91
N THR A 24 19.90 -9.62 -18.25
CA THR A 24 18.91 -10.56 -18.77
C THR A 24 17.68 -9.70 -18.99
N ALA A 25 17.44 -9.34 -20.25
CA ALA A 25 16.20 -8.76 -20.66
C ALA A 25 15.13 -9.80 -20.29
N PHE A 26 14.39 -9.54 -19.21
CA PHE A 26 13.18 -10.27 -18.92
C PHE A 26 12.29 -10.12 -20.16
N ALA A 27 11.92 -11.25 -20.74
CA ALA A 27 10.99 -11.27 -21.85
C ALA A 27 9.69 -10.63 -21.31
N GLN A 28 9.44 -9.40 -21.71
CA GLN A 28 8.19 -8.73 -21.44
C GLN A 28 7.09 -9.64 -21.95
N PRO A 29 6.10 -10.01 -21.13
CA PRO A 29 4.95 -10.76 -21.64
C PRO A 29 4.42 -9.99 -22.85
N PRO A 30 3.99 -10.67 -23.92
CA PRO A 30 3.51 -10.00 -25.11
C PRO A 30 2.40 -9.03 -24.68
N ALA A 31 2.58 -7.75 -25.00
CA ALA A 31 1.54 -6.77 -24.80
C ALA A 31 0.26 -7.35 -25.42
N PRO A 32 -0.91 -7.27 -24.76
CA PRO A 32 -2.14 -7.74 -25.32
C PRO A 32 -2.30 -7.10 -26.70
N ALA A 33 -2.47 -7.94 -27.71
CA ALA A 33 -2.59 -7.50 -29.08
C ALA A 33 -3.76 -6.52 -29.16
N ASP A 34 -3.44 -5.26 -29.39
CA ASP A 34 -4.31 -4.16 -29.84
C ASP A 34 -5.83 -4.41 -29.66
N GLY A 35 -6.24 -4.37 -28.42
CA GLY A 35 -7.58 -4.14 -28.00
C GLY A 35 -7.45 -3.04 -26.97
N THR A 36 -7.76 -1.80 -27.35
CA THR A 36 -8.15 -0.78 -26.38
C THR A 36 -9.22 -1.45 -25.52
N ILE A 37 -8.79 -2.05 -24.38
CA ILE A 37 -9.73 -2.34 -23.32
C ILE A 37 -10.28 -0.97 -22.99
N PRO A 38 -11.55 -0.71 -23.24
CA PRO A 38 -12.16 0.51 -22.72
C PRO A 38 -11.80 0.50 -21.23
N PRO A 39 -11.62 1.63 -20.58
CA PRO A 39 -11.43 1.68 -19.14
C PRO A 39 -12.74 1.28 -18.46
N GLU A 40 -13.36 0.22 -18.93
CA GLU A 40 -14.53 -0.38 -18.32
C GLU A 40 -14.09 -0.94 -16.99
N ALA A 41 -14.86 -0.60 -15.99
CA ALA A 41 -14.69 -1.00 -14.63
C ALA A 41 -14.47 -2.52 -14.58
N MET A 42 -13.32 -2.92 -14.05
CA MET A 42 -12.99 -4.30 -13.77
C MET A 42 -13.06 -4.50 -12.27
N ALA A 43 -13.76 -5.54 -11.80
CA ALA A 43 -13.87 -5.82 -10.37
C ALA A 43 -12.49 -6.01 -9.71
N ASN A 44 -11.51 -6.48 -10.46
CA ASN A 44 -10.10 -6.52 -10.05
C ASN A 44 -9.21 -6.28 -11.28
N ARG A 45 -8.23 -5.40 -11.15
CA ARG A 45 -7.25 -5.12 -12.23
C ARG A 45 -6.04 -6.05 -12.21
N LEU A 46 -5.87 -6.82 -11.13
CA LEU A 46 -4.82 -7.81 -11.04
C LEU A 46 -5.23 -9.09 -11.76
N VAL A 47 -4.29 -9.66 -12.48
CA VAL A 47 -4.38 -11.03 -12.97
C VAL A 47 -4.01 -11.96 -11.83
N ASN A 48 -4.85 -12.96 -11.55
CA ASN A 48 -4.64 -13.94 -10.50
C ASN A 48 -4.28 -13.32 -9.13
N GLY A 49 -5.07 -12.36 -8.68
CA GLY A 49 -4.87 -11.71 -7.39
C GLY A 49 -5.27 -12.57 -6.18
N SER A 50 -6.14 -13.56 -6.38
CA SER A 50 -6.51 -14.55 -5.36
C SER A 50 -5.61 -15.78 -5.39
N PHE A 51 -4.60 -15.81 -6.28
CA PHE A 51 -3.62 -16.88 -6.38
C PHE A 51 -4.20 -18.27 -6.57
N GLU A 52 -5.36 -18.38 -7.19
CA GLU A 52 -6.03 -19.62 -7.49
C GLU A 52 -5.31 -20.41 -8.60
N CYS A 53 -5.19 -21.69 -8.40
CA CYS A 53 -4.60 -22.57 -9.40
C CYS A 53 -5.46 -22.79 -10.63
N ASP A 54 -6.76 -22.85 -10.42
CA ASP A 54 -7.70 -23.27 -11.45
C ASP A 54 -8.01 -22.12 -12.42
N ASP A 55 -7.93 -20.86 -11.98
CA ASP A 55 -8.38 -19.70 -12.77
C ASP A 55 -7.35 -19.20 -13.78
N ALA A 56 -6.16 -18.88 -13.34
CA ALA A 56 -5.11 -18.33 -14.22
C ALA A 56 -3.87 -19.21 -14.29
N GLY A 57 -3.74 -20.17 -13.36
CA GLY A 57 -2.64 -21.11 -13.28
C GLY A 57 -1.32 -20.51 -12.79
N TYR A 58 -0.30 -21.34 -12.91
CA TYR A 58 1.05 -21.04 -12.47
C TYR A 58 2.04 -21.46 -13.55
N TYR A 59 3.21 -20.82 -13.60
CA TYR A 59 4.33 -21.27 -14.40
C TYR A 59 5.50 -21.68 -13.52
N THR A 60 6.28 -22.62 -14.02
CA THR A 60 7.44 -23.14 -13.31
C THR A 60 8.63 -22.20 -13.46
N GLY A 61 9.18 -21.79 -12.32
CA GLY A 61 10.41 -21.02 -12.22
C GLY A 61 11.66 -21.90 -11.99
N PRO A 62 12.74 -21.31 -11.49
CA PRO A 62 13.97 -22.05 -11.20
C PRO A 62 13.77 -23.08 -10.07
N VAL A 63 14.64 -24.10 -10.03
CA VAL A 63 14.61 -25.11 -8.98
C VAL A 63 15.29 -24.57 -7.71
N VAL A 64 14.59 -24.67 -6.58
CA VAL A 64 15.09 -24.31 -5.25
C VAL A 64 14.92 -25.53 -4.33
N GLU A 65 16.03 -25.99 -3.74
CA GLU A 65 16.05 -27.18 -2.86
C GLU A 65 15.47 -28.45 -3.51
N GLY A 66 15.70 -28.63 -4.81
CA GLY A 66 15.19 -29.77 -5.55
C GLY A 66 13.70 -29.68 -5.92
N ARG A 67 13.04 -28.57 -5.61
CA ARG A 67 11.67 -28.28 -6.03
C ARG A 67 11.65 -27.16 -7.06
N GLU A 68 10.78 -27.29 -8.01
CA GLU A 68 10.44 -26.18 -8.90
C GLU A 68 9.65 -25.16 -8.10
N ILE A 69 10.06 -23.88 -8.20
CA ILE A 69 9.22 -22.82 -7.67
C ILE A 69 8.07 -22.55 -8.63
N LEU A 70 6.91 -22.26 -8.09
CA LEU A 70 5.71 -21.94 -8.86
C LEU A 70 5.40 -20.46 -8.70
N ILE A 71 5.23 -19.78 -9.82
CA ILE A 71 4.94 -18.35 -9.87
C ILE A 71 3.57 -18.18 -10.50
N PRO A 72 2.65 -17.41 -9.88
CA PRO A 72 1.33 -17.18 -10.45
C PRO A 72 1.41 -16.54 -11.82
N ASN A 73 0.61 -17.02 -12.78
CA ASN A 73 0.53 -16.37 -14.08
C ASN A 73 0.15 -14.90 -13.95
N GLY A 74 0.82 -14.05 -14.73
CA GLY A 74 0.69 -12.61 -14.65
C GLY A 74 1.62 -11.94 -13.64
N TRP A 75 2.33 -12.71 -12.82
CA TRP A 75 3.31 -12.21 -11.86
C TRP A 75 4.73 -12.61 -12.24
N ASP A 76 5.68 -11.74 -11.90
CA ASP A 76 7.11 -11.99 -11.91
C ASP A 76 7.66 -12.00 -10.49
N VAL A 77 8.91 -12.43 -10.33
CA VAL A 77 9.58 -12.45 -9.02
C VAL A 77 10.82 -11.58 -9.05
N PHE A 78 10.91 -10.68 -8.09
CA PHE A 78 12.12 -9.92 -7.78
C PHE A 78 12.69 -10.38 -6.45
N THR A 79 14.01 -10.53 -6.34
CA THR A 79 14.66 -10.92 -5.09
C THR A 79 15.92 -10.11 -4.82
N ASN A 80 16.08 -9.63 -3.59
CA ASN A 80 17.30 -8.95 -3.11
C ASN A 80 18.27 -9.91 -2.42
N LEU A 81 17.79 -11.07 -2.01
CA LEU A 81 18.54 -12.09 -1.29
C LEU A 81 18.39 -13.45 -1.97
N GLU A 82 18.60 -14.53 -1.22
CA GLU A 82 18.34 -15.86 -1.72
C GLU A 82 16.85 -16.07 -1.99
N LEU A 83 16.52 -16.66 -3.13
CA LEU A 83 15.13 -16.95 -3.48
C LEU A 83 14.57 -18.02 -2.52
N PRO A 84 13.46 -17.75 -1.82
CA PRO A 84 12.78 -18.75 -0.99
C PRO A 84 12.10 -19.80 -1.87
N VAL A 85 11.54 -20.83 -1.24
CA VAL A 85 10.63 -21.75 -1.93
C VAL A 85 9.28 -21.07 -2.08
N LEU A 86 8.73 -21.07 -3.28
CA LEU A 86 7.48 -20.41 -3.66
C LEU A 86 6.56 -21.43 -4.35
N TYR A 87 5.30 -21.50 -3.92
CA TYR A 87 4.29 -22.31 -4.59
C TYR A 87 2.86 -21.91 -4.19
N SER A 88 1.88 -22.36 -4.94
CA SER A 88 0.49 -22.27 -4.51
C SER A 88 0.17 -23.40 -3.57
N ALA A 89 -0.43 -23.09 -2.45
CA ALA A 89 -0.77 -24.04 -1.42
C ALA A 89 -2.30 -24.16 -1.28
N ARG A 90 -2.76 -25.41 -1.28
CA ARG A 90 -4.18 -25.79 -1.17
C ARG A 90 -4.43 -26.59 0.11
N ILE A 91 -5.56 -26.37 0.76
CA ILE A 91 -5.93 -27.13 1.94
C ILE A 91 -6.12 -28.61 1.59
N PHE A 92 -5.47 -29.48 2.34
CA PHE A 92 -5.44 -30.94 2.12
C PHE A 92 -6.84 -31.59 2.03
N PHE A 93 -7.81 -31.12 2.80
CA PHE A 93 -9.14 -31.72 2.85
C PHE A 93 -10.00 -31.47 1.60
N GLU A 94 -9.70 -30.47 0.82
CA GLU A 94 -10.44 -30.17 -0.41
C GLU A 94 -9.92 -30.98 -1.62
N GLN A 95 -8.80 -31.67 -1.44
CA GLN A 95 -8.13 -32.41 -2.49
C GLN A 95 -8.69 -33.79 -2.81
N ALA A 96 -9.48 -34.37 -1.95
CA ALA A 96 -9.87 -35.77 -2.08
C ALA A 96 -10.62 -36.12 -3.40
N SER A 97 -10.96 -35.12 -4.17
CA SER A 97 -11.73 -35.28 -5.42
C SER A 97 -11.07 -34.79 -6.70
N ASP A 98 -9.91 -34.07 -6.61
CA ASP A 98 -9.36 -33.45 -7.81
C ASP A 98 -7.85 -33.70 -7.96
N PRO A 99 -7.41 -34.44 -8.97
CA PRO A 99 -6.00 -34.57 -9.26
C PRO A 99 -5.49 -33.22 -9.73
N VAL A 100 -4.54 -32.68 -9.02
CA VAL A 100 -3.88 -31.41 -9.33
C VAL A 100 -3.28 -31.46 -10.73
N ASN A 101 -4.01 -30.97 -11.69
CA ASN A 101 -3.49 -30.68 -13.00
C ASN A 101 -3.01 -29.22 -13.00
N GLY A 102 -1.72 -29.00 -13.00
CA GLY A 102 -1.19 -27.67 -13.24
C GLY A 102 -0.24 -27.08 -12.20
N GLY A 103 0.31 -27.89 -11.30
CA GLY A 103 1.41 -27.44 -10.45
C GLY A 103 1.03 -26.82 -9.11
N CYS A 104 -0.20 -26.96 -8.67
CA CYS A 104 -0.59 -26.62 -7.31
C CYS A 104 -0.14 -27.72 -6.35
N GLU A 105 0.67 -27.34 -5.39
CA GLU A 105 1.09 -28.24 -4.31
C GLU A 105 0.11 -28.15 -3.14
N THR A 106 0.05 -29.22 -2.38
CA THR A 106 -0.68 -29.28 -1.13
C THR A 106 0.28 -29.43 0.02
N ASP A 107 0.07 -28.59 1.01
CA ASP A 107 0.72 -28.75 2.30
C ASP A 107 -0.35 -29.03 3.36
N SER A 108 -0.29 -30.22 3.95
CA SER A 108 -1.27 -30.66 4.93
C SER A 108 -1.06 -30.04 6.32
N ALA A 109 0.06 -29.36 6.53
CA ALA A 109 0.46 -28.94 7.87
C ALA A 109 0.16 -27.47 8.17
N HIS A 110 0.22 -26.58 7.19
CA HIS A 110 0.28 -25.14 7.44
C HIS A 110 -0.47 -24.28 6.42
N VAL A 111 -1.39 -24.81 5.65
CA VAL A 111 -2.08 -24.02 4.63
C VAL A 111 -3.17 -23.18 5.23
N GLU A 112 -3.05 -21.88 5.01
CA GLU A 112 -4.10 -20.91 5.28
C GLU A 112 -4.54 -20.23 4.00
N LYS A 113 -5.82 -20.03 3.89
CA LYS A 113 -6.44 -19.26 2.84
C LYS A 113 -7.51 -18.34 3.40
N LEU A 114 -7.81 -17.28 2.70
CA LEU A 114 -8.91 -16.37 2.99
C LEU A 114 -10.00 -16.44 1.95
N ASP A 115 -9.60 -16.59 0.69
CA ASP A 115 -10.49 -16.60 -0.46
C ASP A 115 -10.28 -17.89 -1.25
N GLY A 116 -11.27 -18.28 -2.04
CA GLY A 116 -11.17 -19.40 -2.93
C GLY A 116 -10.70 -20.72 -2.31
N ARG A 117 -9.77 -21.37 -2.96
CA ARG A 117 -9.23 -22.70 -2.59
C ARG A 117 -7.74 -22.67 -2.25
N ASP A 118 -7.01 -21.72 -2.80
CA ASP A 118 -5.56 -21.64 -2.77
C ASP A 118 -5.11 -20.35 -2.13
N SER A 119 -3.85 -20.31 -1.74
CA SER A 119 -3.12 -19.10 -1.37
C SER A 119 -1.68 -19.19 -1.85
N PHE A 120 -1.01 -18.09 -2.00
CA PHE A 120 0.39 -18.09 -2.38
C PHE A 120 1.28 -18.25 -1.16
N TYR A 121 2.20 -19.23 -1.20
CA TYR A 121 3.02 -19.63 -0.08
C TYR A 121 4.50 -19.37 -0.33
N LEU A 122 5.15 -18.77 0.67
CA LEU A 122 6.59 -18.53 0.71
C LEU A 122 7.16 -19.19 1.96
N ARG A 123 8.27 -19.92 1.81
CA ARG A 123 9.00 -20.47 2.97
C ARG A 123 10.50 -20.31 2.83
N ALA A 124 11.17 -20.16 3.98
CA ALA A 124 12.62 -20.16 4.03
C ALA A 124 13.18 -21.46 3.46
N ARG A 125 14.33 -21.37 2.80
CA ARG A 125 15.10 -22.54 2.36
C ARG A 125 15.66 -23.31 3.56
N ASP A 126 16.06 -24.53 3.34
CA ASP A 126 16.65 -25.43 4.34
C ASP A 126 15.71 -25.73 5.53
N LEU A 127 14.37 -25.72 5.28
CA LEU A 127 13.36 -26.01 6.29
C LEU A 127 13.45 -27.46 6.81
N GLU A 128 13.88 -28.38 5.95
CA GLU A 128 13.87 -29.82 6.26
C GLU A 128 15.08 -30.30 7.06
N THR A 129 16.13 -29.50 7.16
CA THR A 129 17.35 -29.86 7.87
C THR A 129 17.39 -29.27 9.28
N LEU A 130 16.52 -29.76 10.16
CA LEU A 130 16.52 -29.35 11.56
C LEU A 130 17.74 -29.92 12.31
N PRO A 131 18.43 -29.13 13.12
CA PRO A 131 18.17 -27.73 13.52
C PRO A 131 18.86 -26.69 12.64
N ALA A 132 18.97 -26.93 11.36
CA ALA A 132 19.64 -25.99 10.48
C ALA A 132 18.93 -24.64 10.44
N PRO A 133 19.65 -23.53 10.50
CA PRO A 133 19.05 -22.23 10.34
C PRO A 133 18.57 -22.08 8.90
N GLY A 134 17.30 -21.74 8.70
CA GLY A 134 16.79 -21.33 7.39
C GLY A 134 17.57 -20.14 6.83
N LYS A 135 17.42 -19.84 5.56
CA LYS A 135 18.08 -18.72 4.92
C LYS A 135 17.21 -17.47 4.94
N PRO A 136 17.81 -16.30 5.19
CA PRO A 136 17.11 -15.04 4.99
C PRO A 136 16.64 -14.92 3.54
N PHE A 137 15.51 -14.26 3.34
CA PHE A 137 15.02 -13.93 2.02
C PHE A 137 14.35 -12.55 2.02
N ASP A 138 14.42 -11.88 0.88
CA ASP A 138 13.71 -10.64 0.60
C ASP A 138 13.22 -10.73 -0.84
N VAL A 139 11.93 -10.96 -1.00
CA VAL A 139 11.30 -11.27 -2.28
C VAL A 139 10.03 -10.47 -2.46
N ALA A 140 9.79 -10.04 -3.70
CA ALA A 140 8.56 -9.42 -4.13
C ALA A 140 7.97 -10.16 -5.33
N LEU A 141 6.68 -10.45 -5.31
CA LEU A 141 5.91 -10.67 -6.52
C LEU A 141 5.66 -9.32 -7.18
N VAL A 142 5.74 -9.29 -8.50
CA VAL A 142 5.69 -8.07 -9.30
C VAL A 142 4.68 -8.24 -10.42
N GLN A 143 3.76 -7.30 -10.57
CA GLN A 143 2.82 -7.27 -11.70
C GLN A 143 2.66 -5.86 -12.23
N GLN A 144 2.73 -5.70 -13.56
CA GLN A 144 2.37 -4.45 -14.22
C GLN A 144 0.88 -4.43 -14.56
N VAL A 145 0.23 -3.32 -14.25
CA VAL A 145 -1.21 -3.13 -14.42
C VAL A 145 -1.48 -1.91 -15.28
N ALA A 146 -2.35 -2.04 -16.26
CA ALA A 146 -2.80 -0.92 -17.08
C ALA A 146 -3.61 0.07 -16.23
N THR A 147 -3.26 1.35 -16.35
CA THR A 147 -3.85 2.45 -15.59
C THR A 147 -4.11 3.67 -16.46
N VAL A 148 -4.79 4.66 -15.90
CA VAL A 148 -4.97 5.97 -16.50
C VAL A 148 -4.21 7.00 -15.70
N SER A 149 -3.27 7.69 -16.31
CA SER A 149 -2.48 8.75 -15.65
C SER A 149 -3.39 9.79 -15.01
N GLY A 150 -3.09 10.20 -13.79
CA GLY A 150 -3.89 11.13 -12.99
C GLY A 150 -5.05 10.50 -12.22
N VAL A 151 -5.36 9.23 -12.45
CA VAL A 151 -6.41 8.51 -11.72
C VAL A 151 -5.81 7.83 -10.49
N ALA A 152 -6.52 7.93 -9.36
CA ALA A 152 -6.12 7.26 -8.13
C ALA A 152 -6.56 5.79 -8.14
N TYR A 153 -5.68 4.92 -7.64
CA TYR A 153 -5.90 3.48 -7.49
C TYR A 153 -5.63 3.04 -6.06
N SER A 154 -6.33 2.02 -5.62
CA SER A 154 -6.13 1.37 -4.33
C SER A 154 -5.77 -0.09 -4.53
N LEU A 155 -4.66 -0.49 -3.94
CA LEU A 155 -4.26 -1.88 -3.79
C LEU A 155 -4.64 -2.32 -2.38
N SER A 156 -5.28 -3.46 -2.27
CA SER A 156 -5.63 -4.13 -1.01
C SER A 156 -5.33 -5.62 -1.14
N GLY A 157 -4.98 -6.26 -0.04
CA GLY A 157 -4.75 -7.70 0.00
C GLY A 157 -4.40 -8.14 1.41
N TRP A 158 -4.20 -9.43 1.59
CA TRP A 158 -4.01 -10.02 2.88
C TRP A 158 -2.72 -10.81 2.93
N MET A 159 -2.02 -10.70 4.05
CA MET A 159 -0.83 -11.50 4.34
C MET A 159 -0.86 -11.99 5.77
N VAL A 160 -0.32 -13.20 5.96
CA VAL A 160 -0.06 -13.80 7.26
C VAL A 160 1.34 -14.39 7.27
N SER A 161 1.98 -14.46 8.43
CA SER A 161 3.25 -15.15 8.57
C SER A 161 3.36 -15.89 9.89
N PHE A 162 4.19 -16.92 9.85
CA PHE A 162 4.55 -17.76 10.96
C PHE A 162 6.06 -17.83 11.10
N CYS A 163 6.50 -18.14 12.29
CA CYS A 163 7.89 -18.31 12.61
C CYS A 163 8.08 -19.66 13.32
N GLY A 164 8.11 -20.74 12.52
CA GLY A 164 8.41 -22.08 13.00
C GLY A 164 7.29 -22.80 13.75
N GLY A 165 6.08 -22.32 13.67
CA GLY A 165 4.98 -22.91 14.42
C GLY A 165 3.85 -23.45 13.55
N SER A 166 2.71 -23.54 14.16
CA SER A 166 1.42 -23.80 13.56
C SER A 166 0.47 -22.64 13.91
N PHE A 167 -0.76 -22.66 13.39
CA PHE A 167 -1.77 -21.67 13.78
C PHE A 167 -2.02 -21.62 15.29
N ASN A 168 -1.86 -22.72 15.99
CA ASN A 168 -2.01 -22.78 17.44
C ASN A 168 -0.75 -22.30 18.19
N ALA A 169 0.41 -22.31 17.53
CA ALA A 169 1.69 -21.84 18.07
C ALA A 169 2.48 -21.14 16.94
N PRO A 170 2.00 -19.98 16.48
CA PRO A 170 2.51 -19.35 15.25
C PRO A 170 3.89 -18.72 15.39
N ASN A 171 4.36 -18.54 16.62
CA ASN A 171 5.59 -17.84 16.92
C ASN A 171 6.51 -18.71 17.77
N ASP A 172 7.31 -19.54 17.11
CA ASP A 172 8.30 -20.45 17.71
C ASP A 172 9.74 -20.02 17.45
N CYS A 173 9.94 -18.81 16.95
CA CYS A 173 11.26 -18.26 16.72
C CYS A 173 11.79 -17.48 17.92
N PRO A 174 13.11 -17.21 17.97
CA PRO A 174 13.70 -16.38 19.01
C PRO A 174 13.06 -15.01 19.10
N GLU A 175 13.06 -14.46 20.32
CA GLU A 175 12.54 -13.12 20.57
C GLU A 175 13.19 -12.07 19.64
N GLY A 176 12.39 -11.17 19.10
CA GLY A 176 12.84 -10.11 18.21
C GLY A 176 12.88 -10.50 16.73
N TYR A 177 12.62 -11.76 16.37
CA TYR A 177 12.50 -12.14 14.98
C TYR A 177 11.18 -11.64 14.40
N TYR A 178 11.25 -11.19 13.13
CA TYR A 178 10.08 -10.69 12.40
C TYR A 178 10.18 -11.04 10.91
N MET A 179 9.06 -11.00 10.24
CA MET A 179 8.97 -10.92 8.78
C MET A 179 8.16 -9.69 8.40
N ALA A 180 8.79 -8.76 7.69
CA ALA A 180 8.09 -7.58 7.19
C ALA A 180 7.24 -7.96 5.98
N LYS A 181 5.95 -7.69 6.08
CA LYS A 181 4.96 -7.90 5.01
C LYS A 181 4.45 -6.56 4.54
N MET A 182 4.48 -6.32 3.23
CA MET A 182 4.06 -5.04 2.67
C MET A 182 3.57 -5.19 1.22
N TYR A 183 2.60 -4.39 0.86
CA TYR A 183 2.25 -4.11 -0.52
C TYR A 183 2.82 -2.76 -0.94
N GLY A 184 3.17 -2.63 -2.19
CA GLY A 184 3.68 -1.40 -2.76
C GLY A 184 3.17 -1.18 -4.17
N THR A 185 3.23 0.06 -4.61
CA THR A 185 2.91 0.44 -5.98
C THR A 185 3.90 1.46 -6.49
N ASP A 186 4.44 1.24 -7.68
CA ASP A 186 5.17 2.26 -8.40
C ASP A 186 4.24 2.96 -9.39
N PRO A 187 3.86 4.22 -9.14
CA PRO A 187 2.95 4.97 -10.01
C PRO A 187 3.54 5.29 -11.38
N THR A 188 4.86 5.15 -11.55
CA THR A 188 5.56 5.40 -12.81
C THR A 188 5.73 4.15 -13.68
N GLY A 189 5.39 2.97 -13.14
CA GLY A 189 5.51 1.69 -13.82
C GLY A 189 6.91 1.07 -13.76
N GLY A 190 7.80 1.56 -12.90
CA GLY A 190 9.12 0.98 -12.64
C GLY A 190 9.02 -0.43 -12.05
N LEU A 191 9.99 -1.30 -12.37
CA LEU A 191 9.99 -2.71 -11.93
C LEU A 191 10.89 -2.98 -10.72
N ASP A 192 11.60 -1.98 -10.24
CA ASP A 192 12.49 -2.12 -9.08
C ASP A 192 11.74 -1.79 -7.77
N PRO A 193 11.48 -2.79 -6.91
CA PRO A 193 10.82 -2.54 -5.61
C PRO A 193 11.67 -1.71 -4.63
N ASN A 194 12.94 -1.43 -4.95
CA ASN A 194 13.80 -0.57 -4.15
C ASN A 194 13.85 0.88 -4.65
N ALA A 195 13.14 1.20 -5.73
CA ALA A 195 13.10 2.56 -6.25
C ALA A 195 12.36 3.52 -5.28
N ASP A 196 12.85 4.75 -5.20
CA ASP A 196 12.25 5.80 -4.36
C ASP A 196 10.83 6.19 -4.80
N THR A 197 10.44 5.82 -6.02
CA THR A 197 9.09 6.05 -6.56
C THR A 197 8.04 5.10 -5.99
N VAL A 198 8.45 4.00 -5.36
CA VAL A 198 7.52 3.02 -4.81
C VAL A 198 6.87 3.53 -3.54
N VAL A 199 5.56 3.58 -3.56
CA VAL A 199 4.74 3.91 -2.38
C VAL A 199 4.34 2.62 -1.69
N TRP A 200 4.86 2.41 -0.48
CA TRP A 200 4.58 1.23 0.34
C TRP A 200 3.40 1.43 1.29
N THR A 201 2.78 0.33 1.71
CA THR A 201 1.71 0.35 2.71
C THR A 201 2.14 1.07 3.99
N GLU A 202 1.33 2.01 4.46
CA GLU A 202 1.54 2.69 5.76
C GLU A 202 1.39 1.72 6.94
N ASN A 203 0.53 0.73 6.79
CA ASN A 203 0.23 -0.27 7.82
C ASN A 203 1.07 -1.55 7.68
N ARG A 204 2.36 -1.39 7.34
CA ARG A 204 3.30 -2.51 7.30
C ARG A 204 3.14 -3.42 8.53
N ASN A 205 3.11 -4.71 8.28
CA ASN A 205 3.00 -5.69 9.34
C ASN A 205 4.30 -6.50 9.48
N ASN A 206 4.87 -6.49 10.67
CA ASN A 206 6.08 -7.24 11.02
C ASN A 206 5.79 -8.43 11.94
N PHE A 207 4.56 -8.62 12.40
CA PHE A 207 4.24 -9.67 13.37
C PHE A 207 4.13 -11.05 12.71
N ASN A 208 4.66 -12.07 13.38
CA ASN A 208 4.56 -13.49 13.04
C ASN A 208 3.53 -14.17 13.93
N ASP A 209 2.35 -13.59 14.07
CA ASP A 209 1.34 -14.02 15.05
C ASP A 209 0.27 -14.95 14.45
N GLY A 210 0.46 -15.40 13.22
CA GLY A 210 -0.48 -16.27 12.53
C GLY A 210 -1.83 -15.63 12.24
N ARG A 211 -1.90 -14.30 12.24
CA ARG A 211 -3.13 -13.57 11.96
C ARG A 211 -3.07 -12.90 10.62
N TRP A 212 -4.06 -13.12 9.81
CA TRP A 212 -4.24 -12.40 8.56
C TRP A 212 -4.38 -10.90 8.80
N ARG A 213 -3.62 -10.12 8.04
CA ARG A 213 -3.64 -8.66 8.09
C ARG A 213 -3.97 -8.10 6.73
N ASN A 214 -4.99 -7.26 6.66
CA ASN A 214 -5.25 -6.49 5.46
C ASN A 214 -4.23 -5.38 5.34
N LEU A 215 -3.44 -5.41 4.27
CA LEU A 215 -2.49 -4.38 3.89
C LEU A 215 -3.04 -3.62 2.70
N ARG A 216 -2.82 -2.31 2.67
CA ARG A 216 -3.40 -1.46 1.63
C ARG A 216 -2.54 -0.25 1.34
N VAL A 217 -2.59 0.21 0.11
CA VAL A 217 -1.94 1.44 -0.34
C VAL A 217 -2.80 2.10 -1.41
N GLY A 218 -2.94 3.42 -1.32
CA GLY A 218 -3.61 4.24 -2.32
C GLY A 218 -2.62 5.18 -2.98
N VAL A 219 -2.65 5.28 -4.30
CA VAL A 219 -1.72 6.12 -5.06
C VAL A 219 -2.35 6.60 -6.37
N THR A 220 -1.94 7.79 -6.82
CA THR A 220 -2.34 8.32 -8.12
C THR A 220 -1.36 7.88 -9.20
N ALA A 221 -1.85 7.25 -10.26
CA ALA A 221 -1.04 6.83 -11.40
C ALA A 221 -0.36 8.02 -12.07
N GLN A 222 0.92 7.91 -12.35
CA GLN A 222 1.71 8.91 -13.08
C GLN A 222 1.92 8.52 -14.55
N ALA A 223 1.66 7.25 -14.87
CA ALA A 223 1.80 6.69 -16.21
C ALA A 223 0.56 5.86 -16.60
N MET A 224 0.53 5.35 -17.83
CA MET A 224 -0.50 4.43 -18.30
C MET A 224 -0.30 2.99 -17.78
N THR A 225 0.76 2.75 -17.03
CA THR A 225 1.06 1.48 -16.38
C THR A 225 1.58 1.79 -14.99
N MET A 226 1.10 1.07 -14.00
CA MET A 226 1.66 1.03 -12.64
C MET A 226 2.21 -0.35 -12.37
N THR A 227 3.18 -0.43 -11.48
CA THR A 227 3.69 -1.71 -11.00
C THR A 227 3.23 -1.96 -9.57
N VAL A 228 2.73 -3.17 -9.34
CA VAL A 228 2.31 -3.65 -8.02
C VAL A 228 3.36 -4.61 -7.48
N PHE A 229 3.65 -4.48 -6.20
CA PHE A 229 4.57 -5.32 -5.46
C PHE A 229 3.89 -5.94 -4.25
N ALA A 230 4.07 -7.25 -4.07
CA ALA A 230 3.73 -7.97 -2.85
C ALA A 230 5.03 -8.51 -2.25
N ARG A 231 5.55 -7.89 -1.18
CA ARG A 231 6.90 -8.14 -0.67
C ARG A 231 6.88 -8.73 0.73
N VAL A 232 7.74 -9.73 0.92
CA VAL A 232 8.08 -10.28 2.24
C VAL A 232 9.59 -10.21 2.41
N ASP A 233 10.01 -9.56 3.49
CA ASP A 233 11.39 -9.49 3.94
C ASP A 233 11.54 -10.26 5.25
N SER A 234 12.32 -11.33 5.20
CA SER A 234 12.67 -12.20 6.33
C SER A 234 14.17 -12.16 6.56
N PRO A 235 14.68 -11.20 7.37
CA PRO A 235 16.11 -10.96 7.52
C PRO A 235 16.82 -11.97 8.43
N PHE A 236 16.08 -12.82 9.12
CA PHE A 236 16.64 -13.73 10.11
C PHE A 236 16.80 -15.16 9.57
N ARG A 237 17.84 -15.83 10.01
CA ARG A 237 18.06 -17.24 9.71
C ARG A 237 17.20 -18.11 10.61
N TRP A 238 16.04 -18.52 10.09
CA TRP A 238 15.13 -19.39 10.82
C TRP A 238 14.40 -20.32 9.85
N HIS A 239 14.46 -21.62 10.10
CA HIS A 239 13.91 -22.65 9.22
C HIS A 239 12.37 -22.59 9.11
N GLY A 240 11.73 -22.09 10.13
CA GLY A 240 10.28 -22.01 10.21
C GLY A 240 9.67 -20.69 9.70
N ASN A 241 10.45 -19.85 9.03
CA ASN A 241 9.90 -18.60 8.45
C ASN A 241 9.08 -18.91 7.23
N HIS A 242 7.78 -18.68 7.31
CA HIS A 242 6.86 -18.80 6.18
C HIS A 242 5.73 -17.76 6.23
N ALA A 243 5.27 -17.39 5.05
CA ALA A 243 4.20 -16.44 4.86
C ALA A 243 3.22 -16.91 3.80
N PHE A 244 1.98 -16.43 3.89
CA PHE A 244 0.95 -16.63 2.88
C PHE A 244 0.43 -15.25 2.44
N MET A 245 0.03 -15.19 1.17
CA MET A 245 -0.63 -14.04 0.54
C MET A 245 -1.91 -14.51 -0.11
N ASP A 246 -2.96 -13.67 -0.01
CA ASP A 246 -4.25 -14.01 -0.58
C ASP A 246 -5.14 -12.78 -0.80
N ALA A 247 -6.18 -12.94 -1.62
CA ALA A 247 -7.24 -11.98 -1.86
C ALA A 247 -6.72 -10.56 -2.21
N MET A 248 -5.73 -10.48 -3.10
CA MET A 248 -5.23 -9.21 -3.61
C MET A 248 -6.15 -8.62 -4.66
N THR A 249 -6.45 -7.35 -4.50
CA THR A 249 -7.25 -6.59 -5.45
C THR A 249 -6.64 -5.21 -5.70
N MET A 250 -6.69 -4.77 -6.95
CA MET A 250 -6.40 -3.40 -7.34
C MET A 250 -7.59 -2.82 -8.09
N VAL A 251 -8.07 -1.67 -7.62
CA VAL A 251 -9.28 -0.99 -8.12
C VAL A 251 -9.03 0.49 -8.28
N GLN A 252 -9.83 1.18 -9.07
CA GLN A 252 -9.89 2.64 -8.96
C GLN A 252 -10.31 3.01 -7.54
N ALA A 253 -9.51 3.87 -6.93
CA ALA A 253 -9.70 4.24 -5.52
C ALA A 253 -11.01 5.03 -5.32
N PRO A 254 -11.62 4.93 -4.13
CA PRO A 254 -12.67 5.86 -3.75
C PRO A 254 -12.14 7.29 -3.79
N THR A 255 -12.99 8.23 -4.13
CA THR A 255 -12.64 9.64 -4.22
C THR A 255 -13.27 10.44 -3.11
N ALA A 256 -12.57 11.48 -2.66
CA ALA A 256 -13.11 12.48 -1.76
C ALA A 256 -13.04 13.86 -2.40
N THR A 257 -13.97 14.71 -2.02
CA THR A 257 -13.90 16.15 -2.19
C THR A 257 -14.02 16.82 -0.83
N ILE A 258 -13.38 17.96 -0.69
CA ILE A 258 -13.46 18.77 0.53
C ILE A 258 -13.65 20.24 0.14
N THR A 259 -14.51 20.92 0.85
CA THR A 259 -14.75 22.36 0.69
C THR A 259 -14.73 23.04 2.04
N ALA A 260 -14.33 24.32 2.06
CA ALA A 260 -14.40 25.13 3.23
C ALA A 260 -15.04 26.49 2.90
N SER A 261 -15.90 26.99 3.80
CA SER A 261 -16.57 28.27 3.63
C SER A 261 -16.83 28.93 4.99
N SER A 262 -16.95 30.25 5.00
CA SER A 262 -17.43 31.00 6.15
C SER A 262 -18.41 32.07 5.70
N THR A 263 -19.23 32.58 6.62
CA THR A 263 -20.15 33.68 6.34
C THR A 263 -19.55 35.01 6.75
N ILE A 264 -19.95 36.10 6.08
CA ILE A 264 -19.50 37.47 6.42
C ILE A 264 -19.91 37.84 7.84
N SER A 265 -21.07 37.35 8.31
CA SER A 265 -21.57 37.63 9.66
C SER A 265 -20.83 36.84 10.75
N ASN A 266 -20.17 35.75 10.39
CA ASN A 266 -19.41 34.92 11.30
C ASN A 266 -18.17 34.30 10.60
N PRO A 267 -17.18 35.15 10.25
CA PRO A 267 -16.06 34.70 9.43
C PRO A 267 -15.12 33.73 10.18
N GLN A 268 -15.17 33.71 11.52
CA GLN A 268 -14.38 32.78 12.33
C GLN A 268 -14.99 31.36 12.42
N GLN A 269 -16.24 31.18 11.97
CA GLN A 269 -16.85 29.87 11.87
C GLN A 269 -16.69 29.33 10.44
N VAL A 270 -15.74 28.43 10.27
CA VAL A 270 -15.48 27.77 8.98
C VAL A 270 -16.25 26.47 8.93
N GLN A 271 -17.17 26.38 7.97
CA GLN A 271 -17.85 25.13 7.66
C GLN A 271 -16.98 24.32 6.68
N VAL A 272 -16.50 23.19 7.13
CA VAL A 272 -15.78 22.21 6.31
C VAL A 272 -16.78 21.13 5.91
N ALA A 273 -16.95 20.92 4.61
CA ALA A 273 -17.85 19.90 4.08
C ALA A 273 -17.07 18.92 3.20
N TRP A 274 -17.50 17.66 3.22
CA TRP A 274 -16.90 16.59 2.44
C TRP A 274 -17.95 15.71 1.78
N ASP A 275 -17.56 15.16 0.64
CA ASP A 275 -18.35 14.22 -0.15
C ASP A 275 -17.39 13.30 -0.92
N GLY A 276 -17.92 12.27 -1.60
CA GLY A 276 -17.09 11.40 -2.43
C GLY A 276 -17.87 10.27 -3.10
N SER A 277 -17.14 9.40 -3.77
CA SER A 277 -17.70 8.25 -4.48
C SER A 277 -16.85 7.01 -4.27
N LEU A 278 -17.47 5.82 -4.38
CA LEU A 278 -16.79 4.52 -4.28
C LEU A 278 -15.79 4.29 -5.41
N GLY A 279 -15.95 4.92 -6.54
CA GLY A 279 -15.25 4.58 -7.76
C GLY A 279 -15.92 3.44 -8.54
N PRO A 280 -15.70 3.38 -9.85
CA PRO A 280 -16.42 2.46 -10.73
C PRO A 280 -16.09 0.99 -10.47
N ASP A 281 -14.83 0.66 -10.23
CA ASP A 281 -14.39 -0.73 -10.06
C ASP A 281 -14.98 -1.36 -8.78
N ILE A 282 -15.03 -0.61 -7.66
CA ILE A 282 -15.57 -1.09 -6.39
C ILE A 282 -17.07 -1.38 -6.50
N SER A 283 -17.77 -0.59 -7.31
CA SER A 283 -19.20 -0.78 -7.54
C SER A 283 -19.55 -2.07 -8.29
N LEU A 284 -18.57 -2.72 -8.91
CA LEU A 284 -18.73 -3.99 -9.63
C LEU A 284 -18.40 -5.23 -8.78
N ILE A 285 -17.90 -5.06 -7.57
CA ILE A 285 -17.64 -6.17 -6.66
C ILE A 285 -18.98 -6.72 -6.18
N GLU A 286 -19.34 -7.90 -6.66
CA GLU A 286 -20.71 -8.46 -6.56
C GLU A 286 -21.18 -8.72 -5.12
N ASP A 287 -20.28 -9.05 -4.21
CA ASP A 287 -20.65 -9.55 -2.87
C ASP A 287 -20.59 -8.49 -1.77
N GLY A 288 -20.65 -7.19 -2.09
CA GLY A 288 -20.45 -6.22 -1.05
C GLY A 288 -21.20 -4.91 -1.17
N ALA A 289 -22.02 -4.62 -0.18
CA ALA A 289 -22.35 -3.24 0.12
C ALA A 289 -21.09 -2.58 0.72
N PHE A 290 -20.58 -1.55 0.05
CA PHE A 290 -19.48 -0.74 0.57
C PHE A 290 -20.00 0.56 1.16
N VAL A 291 -19.37 1.00 2.22
CA VAL A 291 -19.59 2.32 2.82
C VAL A 291 -18.34 3.17 2.69
N LEU A 292 -18.53 4.47 2.51
CA LEU A 292 -17.46 5.44 2.56
C LEU A 292 -17.31 5.95 3.99
N LEU A 293 -16.09 5.88 4.48
CA LEU A 293 -15.69 6.42 5.77
C LEU A 293 -14.68 7.53 5.54
N TYR A 294 -14.84 8.63 6.24
CA TYR A 294 -14.01 9.81 6.09
C TYR A 294 -13.28 10.11 7.40
N GLU A 295 -12.03 10.48 7.27
CA GLU A 295 -11.23 11.07 8.31
C GLU A 295 -10.91 12.51 7.90
N ILE A 296 -11.40 13.47 8.69
CA ILE A 296 -11.22 14.89 8.41
C ILE A 296 -10.13 15.44 9.35
N GLU A 297 -9.16 16.11 8.76
CA GLU A 297 -8.00 16.62 9.48
C GLU A 297 -7.78 18.10 9.13
N TYR A 298 -7.18 18.83 10.07
CA TYR A 298 -6.70 20.17 9.85
C TYR A 298 -5.19 20.26 10.14
N TRP A 299 -4.51 21.13 9.42
CA TRP A 299 -3.11 21.40 9.67
C TRP A 299 -2.93 22.29 10.89
N HIS A 300 -2.09 21.88 11.82
CA HIS A 300 -1.75 22.66 12.99
C HIS A 300 -0.35 23.23 12.83
N ASP A 301 -0.25 24.51 12.48
CA ASP A 301 1.03 25.17 12.12
C ASP A 301 2.07 25.12 13.24
N THR A 302 1.67 25.37 14.48
CA THR A 302 2.60 25.37 15.63
C THR A 302 3.34 24.05 15.80
N PHE A 303 2.70 22.93 15.46
CA PHE A 303 3.30 21.61 15.61
C PHE A 303 3.75 21.01 14.27
N GLY A 304 3.42 21.64 13.14
CA GLY A 304 3.74 21.11 11.81
C GLY A 304 3.15 19.73 11.54
N VAL A 305 1.94 19.46 12.03
CA VAL A 305 1.29 18.16 11.92
C VAL A 305 -0.19 18.28 11.58
N TRP A 306 -0.71 17.28 10.87
CA TRP A 306 -2.14 17.11 10.70
C TRP A 306 -2.78 16.60 11.98
N ARG A 307 -3.89 17.19 12.37
CA ARG A 307 -4.71 16.75 13.51
C ARG A 307 -6.11 16.42 13.05
N LYS A 308 -6.62 15.32 13.57
CA LYS A 308 -7.97 14.88 13.29
C LYS A 308 -8.97 15.84 13.94
N LEU A 309 -9.94 16.29 13.13
CA LEU A 309 -11.15 16.94 13.64
C LEU A 309 -12.06 15.89 14.24
N GLU A 310 -12.34 14.86 13.45
CA GLU A 310 -13.04 13.66 13.86
C GLU A 310 -12.62 12.48 12.97
N THR A 311 -12.92 11.26 13.39
CA THR A 311 -12.62 10.03 12.67
C THR A 311 -13.89 9.28 12.35
N ASP A 312 -13.87 8.56 11.22
CA ASP A 312 -14.88 7.58 10.84
C ASP A 312 -16.29 8.18 10.61
N PHE A 313 -16.33 9.35 10.00
CA PHE A 313 -17.62 9.87 9.48
C PHE A 313 -18.17 8.94 8.40
N LEU A 314 -19.36 8.46 8.62
CA LEU A 314 -20.08 7.65 7.67
C LEU A 314 -20.76 8.56 6.62
N GLY A 315 -20.33 8.44 5.36
CA GLY A 315 -20.90 9.20 4.24
C GLY A 315 -20.51 10.67 4.20
N ALA A 316 -21.12 11.38 3.26
CA ALA A 316 -20.96 12.82 3.11
C ALA A 316 -21.42 13.60 4.35
N GLY A 317 -20.78 14.71 4.63
CA GLY A 317 -21.13 15.50 5.81
C GLY A 317 -20.46 16.86 5.87
N SER A 318 -20.67 17.53 7.00
CA SER A 318 -19.97 18.79 7.30
C SER A 318 -19.73 18.96 8.80
N HIS A 319 -18.70 19.72 9.12
CA HIS A 319 -18.33 20.07 10.49
C HIS A 319 -17.97 21.55 10.57
N THR A 320 -18.36 22.21 11.65
CA THR A 320 -18.02 23.62 11.87
C THR A 320 -16.80 23.72 12.78
N VAL A 321 -15.76 24.38 12.27
CA VAL A 321 -14.49 24.62 12.98
C VAL A 321 -14.44 26.08 13.40
N GLN A 322 -14.16 26.35 14.67
CA GLN A 322 -13.84 27.70 15.14
C GLN A 322 -12.37 28.00 14.89
N VAL A 323 -12.09 29.00 14.06
CA VAL A 323 -10.73 29.46 13.76
C VAL A 323 -10.38 30.71 14.58
N GLY A 324 -9.12 30.85 14.96
CA GLY A 324 -8.69 31.93 15.83
C GLY A 324 -8.47 33.26 15.08
N CYS A 325 -7.90 33.18 13.87
CA CYS A 325 -7.45 34.34 13.13
C CYS A 325 -8.17 34.51 11.82
N LEU A 326 -8.51 35.73 11.44
CA LEU A 326 -8.96 36.11 10.12
C LEU A 326 -7.72 36.41 9.23
N ASP A 327 -7.92 36.38 7.92
CA ASP A 327 -6.86 36.61 6.92
C ASP A 327 -5.64 35.69 7.06
N THR A 328 -5.82 34.57 7.76
CA THR A 328 -4.84 33.50 7.90
C THR A 328 -5.30 32.25 7.12
N ALA A 329 -4.39 31.64 6.39
CA ALA A 329 -4.70 30.42 5.66
C ALA A 329 -4.81 29.21 6.60
N TYR A 330 -5.89 28.47 6.46
CA TYR A 330 -6.13 27.21 7.16
C TYR A 330 -6.17 26.08 6.12
N ARG A 331 -5.53 24.98 6.43
CA ARG A 331 -5.51 23.81 5.55
C ARG A 331 -6.32 22.68 6.16
N PHE A 332 -7.18 22.11 5.34
CA PHE A 332 -8.02 20.95 5.69
C PHE A 332 -7.80 19.84 4.68
N ARG A 333 -7.92 18.60 5.13
CA ARG A 333 -7.93 17.46 4.23
C ARG A 333 -8.97 16.41 4.64
N ALA A 334 -9.51 15.73 3.62
CA ALA A 334 -10.34 14.56 3.78
C ALA A 334 -9.59 13.33 3.26
N ARG A 335 -9.43 12.34 4.12
CA ARG A 335 -9.00 11.00 3.76
C ARG A 335 -10.25 10.13 3.67
N VAL A 336 -10.42 9.43 2.57
CA VAL A 336 -11.56 8.53 2.36
C VAL A 336 -11.11 7.09 2.29
N ARG A 337 -11.92 6.19 2.82
CA ARG A 337 -11.77 4.76 2.61
C ARG A 337 -13.14 4.13 2.33
N ALA A 338 -13.16 3.14 1.47
CA ALA A 338 -14.31 2.27 1.29
C ALA A 338 -14.11 1.01 2.13
N GLU A 339 -15.11 0.65 2.94
CA GLU A 339 -15.12 -0.59 3.69
C GLU A 339 -16.32 -1.43 3.30
N GLN A 340 -16.09 -2.72 3.05
CA GLN A 340 -17.14 -3.67 2.77
C GLN A 340 -17.94 -3.96 4.05
N LEU A 341 -19.26 -3.86 3.97
CA LEU A 341 -20.13 -4.28 5.05
C LEU A 341 -20.26 -5.81 5.02
N THR A 342 -19.72 -6.46 6.03
CA THR A 342 -19.82 -7.92 6.14
C THR A 342 -21.25 -8.33 6.42
N GLY A 343 -21.88 -8.99 5.44
CA GLY A 343 -23.19 -9.57 5.63
C GLY A 343 -23.21 -10.84 6.47
N THR A 344 -22.19 -11.67 6.48
CA THR A 344 -22.21 -12.98 7.15
C THR A 344 -20.82 -13.55 7.46
N GLY A 345 -20.00 -12.82 8.17
CA GLY A 345 -19.14 -13.41 9.20
C GLY A 345 -17.98 -14.36 8.83
N VAL A 346 -17.60 -14.61 7.60
CA VAL A 346 -16.53 -15.58 7.30
C VAL A 346 -15.34 -14.95 6.57
N PHE A 347 -15.52 -13.85 5.85
CA PHE A 347 -14.44 -13.20 5.12
C PHE A 347 -14.04 -11.88 5.74
N PRO A 348 -12.73 -11.58 5.74
CA PRO A 348 -12.25 -10.28 6.18
C PRO A 348 -12.82 -9.17 5.32
N THR A 349 -13.14 -8.07 5.95
CA THR A 349 -13.68 -6.87 5.31
C THR A 349 -12.67 -6.31 4.32
N GLN A 350 -12.99 -6.25 3.04
CA GLN A 350 -12.18 -5.56 2.06
C GLN A 350 -12.17 -4.05 2.35
N ARG A 351 -11.01 -3.44 2.21
CA ARG A 351 -10.80 -2.02 2.49
C ARG A 351 -9.98 -1.38 1.39
N TYR A 352 -10.48 -0.28 0.86
CA TYR A 352 -9.82 0.49 -0.17
C TYR A 352 -9.56 1.91 0.30
N VAL A 353 -8.35 2.39 0.13
CA VAL A 353 -7.92 3.73 0.55
C VAL A 353 -8.00 4.67 -0.65
N GLY A 354 -8.70 5.77 -0.49
CA GLY A 354 -8.80 6.80 -1.52
C GLY A 354 -7.62 7.78 -1.49
N ALA A 355 -7.53 8.57 -2.56
CA ALA A 355 -6.64 9.72 -2.57
C ALA A 355 -7.11 10.76 -1.54
N THR A 356 -6.16 11.42 -0.90
CA THR A 356 -6.44 12.51 0.01
C THR A 356 -6.85 13.75 -0.77
N ALA A 357 -7.99 14.36 -0.42
CA ALA A 357 -8.39 15.67 -0.91
C ALA A 357 -7.96 16.74 0.10
N GLU A 358 -7.33 17.80 -0.38
CA GLU A 358 -6.87 18.92 0.46
C GLU A 358 -7.43 20.25 -0.07
N ILE A 359 -7.67 21.19 0.86
CA ILE A 359 -8.05 22.56 0.56
C ILE A 359 -7.35 23.53 1.50
N GLU A 360 -6.97 24.66 0.97
CA GLU A 360 -6.54 25.83 1.74
C GLU A 360 -7.65 26.88 1.70
N PHE A 361 -8.01 27.43 2.85
CA PHE A 361 -9.07 28.40 3.00
C PHE A 361 -8.64 29.54 3.92
N THR A 362 -8.86 30.79 3.47
CA THR A 362 -8.57 32.00 4.23
C THR A 362 -9.90 32.71 4.54
N PRO A 363 -10.34 32.72 5.81
CA PRO A 363 -11.54 33.46 6.19
C PRO A 363 -11.25 34.96 6.14
N ALA A 364 -11.99 35.66 5.31
CA ALA A 364 -11.83 37.11 5.13
C ALA A 364 -12.45 37.92 6.27
N ALA A 365 -11.77 38.95 6.71
CA ALA A 365 -12.38 39.94 7.60
C ALA A 365 -13.59 40.59 6.90
N PRO A 366 -14.65 40.91 7.66
CA PRO A 366 -15.77 41.66 7.09
C PRO A 366 -15.30 43.00 6.55
N PRO A 367 -15.82 43.48 5.41
CA PRO A 367 -15.50 44.77 4.89
C PRO A 367 -15.71 45.83 6.03
N GLN A 368 -14.68 46.60 6.35
CA GLN A 368 -14.89 47.71 7.22
C GLN A 368 -15.80 48.70 6.50
N GLU A 369 -17.00 48.93 7.02
CA GLU A 369 -17.80 50.03 6.55
C GLU A 369 -16.95 51.31 6.63
N PRO A 370 -16.86 52.08 5.52
CA PRO A 370 -16.18 53.37 5.60
C PRO A 370 -16.87 54.17 6.69
N GLY A 371 -16.10 54.41 7.77
CA GLY A 371 -16.64 55.05 8.97
C GLY A 371 -17.38 56.31 8.58
N GLU A 372 -18.69 56.37 8.88
CA GLU A 372 -19.41 57.62 8.83
C GLU A 372 -18.62 58.62 9.62
N PRO A 373 -18.31 59.79 9.07
CA PRO A 373 -17.66 60.86 9.84
C PRO A 373 -18.57 61.15 11.03
N LEU A 374 -18.11 60.80 12.24
CA LEU A 374 -18.82 61.07 13.45
C LEU A 374 -19.14 62.57 13.51
N PRO A 375 -20.41 62.94 13.64
CA PRO A 375 -20.79 64.31 13.82
C PRO A 375 -20.11 64.81 15.12
N GLY A 376 -19.31 65.86 15.00
CA GLY A 376 -18.39 66.39 15.97
C GLY A 376 -18.90 66.35 17.43
N HIS A 377 -18.45 65.37 18.18
CA HIS A 377 -18.50 65.32 19.62
C HIS A 377 -17.06 65.52 20.17
N PRO A 378 -16.92 66.35 21.20
CA PRO A 378 -15.62 66.63 21.78
C PRO A 378 -15.11 65.37 22.52
N PHE A 379 -13.93 64.97 22.17
CA PHE A 379 -13.04 64.02 22.78
C PHE A 379 -13.54 63.32 24.06
N SER A 380 -14.07 62.13 23.91
CA SER A 380 -14.05 61.09 24.95
C SER A 380 -13.01 60.05 24.56
N ILE A 381 -11.95 59.97 25.33
CA ILE A 381 -10.95 58.91 25.19
C ILE A 381 -11.63 57.64 25.68
N TYR A 382 -12.20 56.86 24.76
CA TYR A 382 -12.52 55.44 25.01
C TYR A 382 -11.22 54.67 24.85
N LEU A 383 -10.65 54.22 25.96
CA LEU A 383 -9.69 53.12 25.92
C LEU A 383 -10.46 51.87 25.43
N PRO A 384 -10.06 51.30 24.34
CA PRO A 384 -10.67 50.04 23.95
C PRO A 384 -10.37 49.02 25.05
N ALA A 385 -11.43 48.34 25.52
CA ALA A 385 -11.24 47.16 26.31
C ALA A 385 -10.40 46.19 25.46
N VAL A 386 -9.17 45.97 25.89
CA VAL A 386 -8.30 44.95 25.32
C VAL A 386 -8.96 43.60 25.66
N SER A 387 -9.88 43.15 24.82
CA SER A 387 -10.18 41.74 24.78
C SER A 387 -8.88 41.10 24.31
N ALA A 388 -8.27 40.31 25.16
CA ALA A 388 -7.13 39.50 24.77
C ALA A 388 -7.59 38.58 23.63
N GLN A 389 -7.42 39.02 22.38
CA GLN A 389 -7.47 38.14 21.25
C GLN A 389 -6.28 37.16 21.40
N PRO A 390 -6.49 35.86 21.19
CA PRO A 390 -5.35 34.98 21.12
C PRO A 390 -4.41 35.52 20.04
N GLU A 391 -3.15 35.64 20.38
CA GLU A 391 -2.11 36.16 19.48
C GLU A 391 -2.19 35.39 18.17
N CYS A 392 -2.48 36.09 17.09
CA CYS A 392 -2.36 35.62 15.72
C CYS A 392 -0.89 35.62 15.29
#